data_a88220ac405126d7cfe86ba5026089e8
#
_entry.id   a88220ac405126d7cfe86ba5026089e8
#
_cell.length_a   1.000
_cell.length_b   1.000
_cell.length_c   1.000
_cell.angle_alpha   90.00
_cell.angle_beta   90.00
_cell.angle_gamma   90.00
#
_symmetry.space_group_name_H-M   'P 1'
#
loop_
_entity.id
_entity.type
_entity.pdbx_description
1 polymer ?
#
loop_
_entity_poly.entity_id
_entity_poly.type
_entity_poly.pdbx_seq_one_letter_code
_entity_poly.pdbx_strand_id
1 'polypeptide(L)'
;MSALPSIQLEPMGADRLALALAAVDAPHLPHRMLSDQYAIGNAALRRALAAKVARLTRALAPHLDPSRVRWPGARADVLALDLAFVESAQQPFELAWVEIQAFTSMLPTFHTLHLAQRRLHGLGTQWLPHDGLPSGVDWVEHLRGWVAPHADTVLIEDAPRQRPTWPDLAAARHWWQVDVHDWRDVVPTHGQLWSPATRRHYTHAWNRLILSDLSPFDRAHAQAVLMAADRVSWHSHPAWYEGIHKGTLASLPLAPHEACHWIEDSPLCATGYTDAAHWVAKSAGGHSGSGLLLAPTVEELQALPTPRQWIVQNRFRQRPIGRHPVTGQPLFGELRCMLGLREGQAPWVMAWILRLSTNGIATLTGRDSQPGEGMTMLYFEEEPA
;
A
#
# COMPACT_ATOMS: atom_id res chain seq x y z
N MET A 1 25.42 -23.45 5.59
CA MET A 1 23.94 -23.49 5.45
C MET A 1 23.47 -22.06 5.42
N SER A 2 22.71 -21.61 4.40
CA SER A 2 22.16 -20.27 4.38
C SER A 2 21.08 -20.17 5.47
N ALA A 3 21.07 -19.05 6.19
CA ALA A 3 20.04 -18.79 7.20
C ALA A 3 18.63 -18.82 6.57
N LEU A 4 17.66 -19.36 7.32
CA LEU A 4 16.25 -19.33 6.90
C LEU A 4 15.67 -17.91 7.07
N PRO A 5 14.66 -17.53 6.26
CA PRO A 5 13.96 -16.27 6.43
C PRO A 5 13.36 -16.13 7.84
N SER A 6 13.57 -15.00 8.49
CA SER A 6 13.01 -14.72 9.82
C SER A 6 12.70 -13.25 9.99
N ILE A 7 11.74 -12.98 10.88
CA ILE A 7 11.34 -11.65 11.31
C ILE A 7 11.29 -11.63 12.84
N GLN A 8 11.72 -10.53 13.43
CA GLN A 8 11.71 -10.30 14.87
C GLN A 8 10.92 -9.03 15.15
N LEU A 9 10.03 -9.09 16.13
CA LEU A 9 9.27 -7.94 16.61
C LEU A 9 9.89 -7.46 17.91
N GLU A 10 10.24 -6.17 17.92
CA GLU A 10 10.84 -5.51 19.09
C GLU A 10 9.84 -4.55 19.72
N PRO A 11 9.52 -4.70 21.00
CA PRO A 11 8.55 -3.84 21.67
C PRO A 11 9.11 -2.44 21.91
N MET A 12 8.30 -1.44 21.66
CA MET A 12 8.59 -0.04 21.98
C MET A 12 7.89 0.43 23.25
N GLY A 13 6.66 -0.03 23.44
CA GLY A 13 5.71 0.50 24.41
C GLY A 13 4.97 1.75 23.91
N ALA A 14 3.66 1.78 24.13
CA ALA A 14 2.79 2.82 23.60
C ALA A 14 3.18 4.24 24.07
N ASP A 15 3.52 4.41 25.34
CA ASP A 15 3.92 5.71 25.89
C ASP A 15 5.22 6.24 25.26
N ARG A 16 6.18 5.36 24.99
CA ARG A 16 7.44 5.72 24.34
C ARG A 16 7.23 6.10 22.88
N LEU A 17 6.37 5.37 22.17
CA LEU A 17 5.98 5.74 20.81
C LEU A 17 5.30 7.12 20.79
N ALA A 18 4.37 7.37 21.73
CA ALA A 18 3.71 8.65 21.90
C ALA A 18 4.70 9.81 22.08
N LEU A 19 5.65 9.64 23.00
CA LEU A 19 6.70 10.63 23.26
C LEU A 19 7.61 10.85 22.04
N ALA A 20 7.92 9.79 21.30
CA ALA A 20 8.76 9.90 20.11
C ALA A 20 8.06 10.63 18.96
N LEU A 21 6.76 10.35 18.75
CA LEU A 21 5.96 11.06 17.76
C LEU A 21 5.82 12.55 18.11
N ALA A 22 5.58 12.87 19.38
CA ALA A 22 5.56 14.26 19.86
C ALA A 22 6.91 14.95 19.64
N ALA A 23 8.01 14.23 19.87
CA ALA A 23 9.37 14.78 19.73
C ALA A 23 9.84 15.00 18.28
N VAL A 24 9.12 14.44 17.29
CA VAL A 24 9.32 14.70 15.87
C VAL A 24 8.23 15.60 15.29
N ASP A 25 7.54 16.36 16.15
CA ASP A 25 6.48 17.32 15.78
C ASP A 25 5.42 16.74 14.83
N ALA A 26 4.96 15.52 15.15
CA ALA A 26 3.95 14.80 14.37
C ALA A 26 2.58 14.78 15.09
N PRO A 27 1.92 15.92 15.29
CA PRO A 27 0.80 16.08 16.21
C PRO A 27 -0.49 15.36 15.75
N HIS A 28 -0.51 14.76 14.57
CA HIS A 28 -1.74 14.31 13.93
C HIS A 28 -1.78 12.81 13.60
N LEU A 29 -0.69 12.06 13.87
CA LEU A 29 -0.72 10.63 13.65
C LEU A 29 -1.48 9.92 14.78
N PRO A 30 -2.62 9.28 14.49
CA PRO A 30 -3.36 8.58 15.52
C PRO A 30 -2.58 7.36 15.99
N HIS A 31 -2.24 7.33 17.29
CA HIS A 31 -1.56 6.19 17.94
C HIS A 31 -2.26 4.86 17.65
N ARG A 32 -3.59 4.89 17.51
CA ARG A 32 -4.42 3.73 17.18
C ARG A 32 -4.15 3.08 15.83
N MET A 33 -3.45 3.75 14.94
CA MET A 33 -3.07 3.20 13.62
C MET A 33 -1.65 2.61 13.63
N LEU A 34 -0.88 2.91 14.65
CA LEU A 34 0.53 2.57 14.73
C LEU A 34 0.76 1.49 15.78
N SER A 35 1.56 0.50 15.44
CA SER A 35 2.04 -0.49 16.39
C SER A 35 3.09 0.12 17.32
N ASP A 36 3.06 -0.25 18.58
CA ASP A 36 4.11 0.01 19.55
C ASP A 36 5.27 -0.99 19.49
N GLN A 37 5.40 -1.66 18.36
CA GLN A 37 6.52 -2.56 18.01
C GLN A 37 7.18 -2.08 16.73
N TYR A 38 8.42 -2.43 16.51
CA TYR A 38 9.06 -2.35 15.22
C TYR A 38 9.58 -3.73 14.79
N ALA A 39 9.85 -3.90 13.52
CA ALA A 39 10.19 -5.21 12.96
C ALA A 39 11.58 -5.19 12.34
N ILE A 40 12.32 -6.27 12.56
CA ILE A 40 13.63 -6.52 11.95
C ILE A 40 13.55 -7.82 11.15
N GLY A 41 13.89 -7.74 9.87
CA GLY A 41 14.04 -8.89 8.99
C GLY A 41 15.50 -9.25 8.79
N ASN A 42 15.78 -10.55 8.71
CA ASN A 42 17.14 -10.99 8.37
C ASN A 42 17.42 -10.91 6.86
N ALA A 43 18.69 -11.03 6.46
CA ALA A 43 19.11 -11.00 5.07
C ALA A 43 18.43 -12.07 4.19
N ALA A 44 18.09 -13.23 4.74
CA ALA A 44 17.37 -14.27 4.00
C ALA A 44 15.94 -13.85 3.66
N LEU A 45 15.23 -13.19 4.59
CA LEU A 45 13.91 -12.60 4.33
C LEU A 45 14.01 -11.49 3.28
N ARG A 46 15.00 -10.59 3.39
CA ARG A 46 15.24 -9.53 2.42
C ARG A 46 15.40 -10.08 1.00
N ARG A 47 16.24 -11.09 0.82
CA ARG A 47 16.44 -11.76 -0.47
C ARG A 47 15.17 -12.43 -0.99
N ALA A 48 14.42 -13.11 -0.13
CA ALA A 48 13.15 -13.75 -0.51
C ALA A 48 12.12 -12.73 -1.00
N LEU A 49 12.00 -11.61 -0.30
CA LEU A 49 11.12 -10.49 -0.67
C LEU A 49 11.56 -9.85 -2.00
N ALA A 50 12.83 -9.53 -2.15
CA ALA A 50 13.38 -8.94 -3.37
C ALA A 50 13.13 -9.85 -4.58
N ALA A 51 13.38 -11.17 -4.44
CA ALA A 51 13.12 -12.13 -5.50
C ALA A 51 11.62 -12.22 -5.87
N LYS A 52 10.74 -12.18 -4.85
CA LYS A 52 9.30 -12.25 -5.06
C LYS A 52 8.77 -10.97 -5.74
N VAL A 53 9.21 -9.81 -5.30
CA VAL A 53 8.87 -8.51 -5.92
C VAL A 53 9.37 -8.46 -7.37
N ALA A 54 10.63 -8.83 -7.62
CA ALA A 54 11.19 -8.86 -8.97
C ALA A 54 10.43 -9.79 -9.92
N ARG A 55 9.99 -10.96 -9.44
CA ARG A 55 9.15 -11.88 -10.23
C ARG A 55 7.81 -11.25 -10.58
N LEU A 56 7.15 -10.63 -9.61
CA LEU A 56 5.85 -9.95 -9.82
C LEU A 56 6.00 -8.78 -10.80
N THR A 57 7.02 -7.94 -10.64
CA THR A 57 7.25 -6.79 -11.51
C THR A 57 7.43 -7.20 -12.97
N ARG A 58 8.17 -8.28 -13.22
CA ARG A 58 8.28 -8.85 -14.56
C ARG A 58 6.94 -9.34 -15.11
N ALA A 59 6.14 -10.01 -14.30
CA ALA A 59 4.81 -10.48 -14.70
C ALA A 59 3.83 -9.31 -14.94
N LEU A 60 4.01 -8.20 -14.25
CA LEU A 60 3.20 -6.99 -14.40
C LEU A 60 3.57 -6.14 -15.62
N ALA A 61 4.75 -6.33 -16.22
CA ALA A 61 5.20 -5.48 -17.33
C ALA A 61 4.15 -5.27 -18.45
N PRO A 62 3.39 -6.32 -18.90
CA PRO A 62 2.34 -6.11 -19.88
C PRO A 62 1.15 -5.27 -19.37
N HIS A 63 0.94 -5.21 -18.04
CA HIS A 63 -0.12 -4.42 -17.43
C HIS A 63 0.31 -2.96 -17.19
N LEU A 64 1.60 -2.69 -17.19
CA LEU A 64 2.19 -1.36 -17.03
C LEU A 64 2.34 -0.60 -18.34
N ASP A 65 1.90 -1.18 -19.48
CA ASP A 65 1.91 -0.53 -20.77
C ASP A 65 0.98 0.70 -20.77
N PRO A 66 1.51 1.93 -20.99
CA PRO A 66 0.71 3.15 -21.00
C PRO A 66 -0.43 3.15 -22.02
N SER A 67 -0.34 2.35 -23.09
CA SER A 67 -1.41 2.23 -24.09
C SER A 67 -2.70 1.61 -23.54
N ARG A 68 -2.63 0.93 -22.38
CA ARG A 68 -3.79 0.34 -21.70
C ARG A 68 -4.63 1.35 -20.94
N VAL A 69 -4.07 2.50 -20.60
CA VAL A 69 -4.80 3.60 -19.96
C VAL A 69 -5.15 4.64 -20.99
N ARG A 70 -6.42 5.08 -21.00
CA ARG A 70 -6.94 6.04 -21.97
C ARG A 70 -6.43 7.49 -21.76
N TRP A 71 -5.37 7.66 -20.95
CA TRP A 71 -4.87 8.97 -20.54
C TRP A 71 -3.45 9.15 -21.06
N PRO A 72 -3.24 10.03 -22.04
CA PRO A 72 -1.90 10.31 -22.56
C PRO A 72 -0.96 10.78 -21.45
N GLY A 73 0.23 10.20 -21.38
CA GLY A 73 1.24 10.58 -20.38
C GLY A 73 1.00 10.07 -18.95
N ALA A 74 -0.12 9.37 -18.69
CA ALA A 74 -0.34 8.75 -17.39
C ALA A 74 0.69 7.61 -17.15
N ARG A 75 1.30 7.59 -15.96
CA ARG A 75 2.28 6.57 -15.55
C ARG A 75 1.88 5.96 -14.21
N ALA A 76 2.15 4.66 -14.05
CA ALA A 76 2.05 3.99 -12.76
C ALA A 76 3.38 4.14 -12.02
N ASP A 77 3.53 5.22 -11.27
CA ASP A 77 4.80 5.52 -10.58
C ASP A 77 4.97 4.74 -9.28
N VAL A 78 3.88 4.31 -8.67
CA VAL A 78 3.89 3.60 -7.38
C VAL A 78 2.88 2.47 -7.38
N LEU A 79 3.31 1.30 -6.90
CA LEU A 79 2.44 0.17 -6.60
C LEU A 79 2.48 -0.13 -5.09
N ALA A 80 1.33 -0.39 -4.50
CA ALA A 80 1.21 -1.03 -3.21
C ALA A 80 0.98 -2.54 -3.42
N LEU A 81 1.86 -3.35 -2.85
CA LEU A 81 1.88 -4.81 -2.98
C LEU A 81 1.76 -5.40 -1.58
N ASP A 82 0.69 -6.14 -1.32
CA ASP A 82 0.45 -6.76 -0.01
C ASP A 82 0.75 -8.26 -0.04
N LEU A 83 1.45 -8.73 0.99
CA LEU A 83 1.93 -10.09 1.17
C LEU A 83 1.53 -10.62 2.54
N ALA A 84 1.03 -11.84 2.61
CA ALA A 84 0.83 -12.57 3.87
C ALA A 84 1.99 -13.51 4.14
N PHE A 85 2.30 -13.72 5.43
CA PHE A 85 3.13 -14.82 5.90
C PHE A 85 2.24 -16.04 6.07
N VAL A 86 2.52 -17.11 5.33
CA VAL A 86 1.68 -18.30 5.31
C VAL A 86 2.45 -19.54 5.78
N GLU A 87 1.73 -20.55 6.25
CA GLU A 87 2.34 -21.83 6.66
C GLU A 87 3.08 -22.47 5.49
N SER A 88 4.23 -23.07 5.79
CA SER A 88 5.04 -23.83 4.85
C SER A 88 5.49 -25.11 5.51
N ALA A 89 5.57 -26.19 4.72
CA ALA A 89 6.11 -27.46 5.18
C ALA A 89 7.64 -27.49 5.22
N GLN A 90 8.30 -26.57 4.49
CA GLN A 90 9.76 -26.61 4.27
C GLN A 90 10.51 -25.43 4.89
N GLN A 91 9.81 -24.34 5.22
CA GLN A 91 10.39 -23.10 5.72
C GLN A 91 9.61 -22.60 6.94
N PRO A 92 10.16 -21.69 7.72
CA PRO A 92 9.43 -21.06 8.84
C PRO A 92 8.08 -20.45 8.39
N PHE A 93 8.06 -19.90 7.17
CA PHE A 93 6.86 -19.41 6.48
C PHE A 93 7.16 -19.26 4.97
N GLU A 94 6.11 -19.17 4.19
CA GLU A 94 6.15 -18.67 2.81
C GLU A 94 5.47 -17.31 2.72
N LEU A 95 5.68 -16.62 1.60
CA LEU A 95 5.05 -15.33 1.32
C LEU A 95 4.01 -15.53 0.22
N ALA A 96 2.79 -15.06 0.43
CA ALA A 96 1.71 -15.15 -0.53
C ALA A 96 1.14 -13.76 -0.86
N TRP A 97 0.83 -13.51 -2.14
CA TRP A 97 0.24 -12.25 -2.58
C TRP A 97 -1.20 -12.12 -2.07
N VAL A 98 -1.50 -11.00 -1.43
CA VAL A 98 -2.85 -10.66 -0.93
C VAL A 98 -3.53 -9.67 -1.84
N GLU A 99 -2.81 -8.62 -2.23
CA GLU A 99 -3.37 -7.51 -2.98
C GLU A 99 -2.30 -6.81 -3.82
N ILE A 100 -2.73 -6.22 -4.92
CA ILE A 100 -1.95 -5.27 -5.72
C ILE A 100 -2.83 -4.10 -6.08
N GLN A 101 -2.26 -2.89 -6.04
CA GLN A 101 -2.96 -1.68 -6.49
C GLN A 101 -1.97 -0.59 -6.90
N ALA A 102 -2.29 0.15 -7.97
CA ALA A 102 -1.53 1.33 -8.37
C ALA A 102 -2.02 2.55 -7.57
N PHE A 103 -1.62 2.63 -6.33
CA PHE A 103 -2.05 3.68 -5.42
C PHE A 103 -0.97 4.06 -4.41
N THR A 104 -0.74 5.34 -4.27
CA THR A 104 0.24 5.89 -3.33
C THR A 104 -0.45 6.26 -2.03
N SER A 105 -0.15 5.56 -0.94
CA SER A 105 -0.72 5.88 0.37
C SER A 105 0.31 5.80 1.49
N MET A 106 0.10 6.60 2.53
CA MET A 106 0.79 6.53 3.81
C MET A 106 2.31 6.82 3.77
N LEU A 107 2.88 7.31 2.68
CA LEU A 107 4.32 7.61 2.60
C LEU A 107 4.79 8.66 3.60
N PRO A 108 4.09 9.81 3.81
CA PRO A 108 4.42 10.77 4.87
C PRO A 108 4.29 10.18 6.27
N THR A 109 3.31 9.32 6.49
CA THR A 109 3.16 8.58 7.76
C THR A 109 4.37 7.69 8.02
N PHE A 110 4.84 6.97 7.00
CA PHE A 110 6.02 6.09 7.12
C PHE A 110 7.29 6.90 7.38
N HIS A 111 7.46 8.04 6.73
CA HIS A 111 8.53 8.97 7.05
C HIS A 111 8.50 9.35 8.53
N THR A 112 7.36 9.80 9.03
CA THR A 112 7.20 10.20 10.44
C THR A 112 7.48 9.04 11.39
N LEU A 113 6.94 7.86 11.10
CA LEU A 113 7.15 6.67 11.93
C LEU A 113 8.63 6.26 11.94
N HIS A 114 9.31 6.33 10.81
CA HIS A 114 10.73 6.06 10.72
C HIS A 114 11.56 7.00 11.60
N LEU A 115 11.29 8.30 11.56
CA LEU A 115 11.96 9.27 12.42
C LEU A 115 11.73 8.98 13.91
N ALA A 116 10.50 8.67 14.28
CA ALA A 116 10.14 8.34 15.66
C ALA A 116 10.85 7.06 16.13
N GLN A 117 10.85 6.02 15.32
CA GLN A 117 11.48 4.73 15.65
C GLN A 117 13.01 4.85 15.74
N ARG A 118 13.64 5.55 14.81
CA ARG A 118 15.09 5.82 14.88
C ARG A 118 15.47 6.56 16.16
N ARG A 119 14.69 7.56 16.54
CA ARG A 119 14.94 8.34 17.76
C ARG A 119 14.77 7.48 19.01
N LEU A 120 13.75 6.63 19.05
CA LEU A 120 13.46 5.76 20.20
C LEU A 120 14.52 4.70 20.46
N HIS A 121 15.01 4.09 19.40
CA HIS A 121 15.85 2.89 19.47
C HIS A 121 17.30 3.14 19.17
N GLY A 122 17.66 4.40 18.83
CA GLY A 122 19.01 4.70 18.37
C GLY A 122 19.39 3.89 17.12
N LEU A 123 18.40 3.57 16.28
CA LEU A 123 18.67 2.83 15.05
C LEU A 123 19.65 3.60 14.18
N GLY A 124 20.83 3.04 14.00
CA GLY A 124 21.86 3.60 13.14
C GLY A 124 21.44 3.65 11.67
N THR A 125 22.23 4.30 10.86
CA THR A 125 21.97 4.47 9.41
C THR A 125 22.00 3.14 8.65
N GLN A 126 22.60 2.09 9.23
CA GLN A 126 22.64 0.74 8.67
C GLN A 126 21.27 0.02 8.66
N TRP A 127 20.27 0.55 9.37
CA TRP A 127 18.92 -0.03 9.39
C TRP A 127 18.03 0.66 8.38
N LEU A 128 17.72 -0.03 7.28
CA LEU A 128 17.01 0.51 6.13
C LEU A 128 15.58 -0.02 6.07
N PRO A 129 14.58 0.86 5.95
CA PRO A 129 13.17 0.46 5.74
C PRO A 129 12.82 0.29 4.26
N HIS A 130 13.79 0.33 3.37
CA HIS A 130 13.67 0.34 1.92
C HIS A 130 14.65 -0.64 1.27
N ASP A 131 14.56 -0.79 -0.06
CA ASP A 131 15.51 -1.60 -0.81
C ASP A 131 15.73 -1.04 -2.23
N GLY A 132 16.93 -1.19 -2.76
CA GLY A 132 17.27 -0.77 -4.13
C GLY A 132 17.75 0.67 -4.28
N LEU A 133 17.94 1.43 -3.19
CA LEU A 133 18.66 2.71 -3.23
C LEU A 133 20.18 2.50 -3.07
N PRO A 134 20.99 3.29 -3.77
CA PRO A 134 22.44 3.31 -3.54
C PRO A 134 22.75 3.69 -2.09
N SER A 135 23.88 3.16 -1.57
CA SER A 135 24.37 3.55 -0.24
C SER A 135 24.65 5.05 -0.17
N GLY A 136 24.29 5.66 0.97
CA GLY A 136 24.46 7.08 1.21
C GLY A 136 23.41 8.01 0.59
N VAL A 137 22.43 7.47 -0.14
CA VAL A 137 21.26 8.24 -0.59
C VAL A 137 20.34 8.49 0.59
N ASP A 138 19.99 9.76 0.82
CA ASP A 138 18.97 10.10 1.82
C ASP A 138 17.60 9.57 1.37
N TRP A 139 17.10 8.57 2.09
CA TRP A 139 15.84 7.90 1.78
C TRP A 139 14.65 8.88 1.81
N VAL A 140 14.62 9.79 2.78
CA VAL A 140 13.49 10.72 2.96
C VAL A 140 13.44 11.72 1.81
N GLU A 141 14.59 12.31 1.48
CA GLU A 141 14.68 13.25 0.35
C GLU A 141 14.40 12.56 -0.98
N HIS A 142 14.86 11.32 -1.14
CA HIS A 142 14.54 10.54 -2.34
C HIS A 142 13.04 10.23 -2.44
N LEU A 143 12.41 9.84 -1.33
CA LEU A 143 10.97 9.56 -1.25
C LEU A 143 10.14 10.82 -1.57
N ARG A 144 10.50 11.96 -0.95
CA ARG A 144 9.88 13.25 -1.24
C ARG A 144 10.04 13.62 -2.72
N GLY A 145 11.25 13.55 -3.24
CA GLY A 145 11.55 13.84 -4.66
C GLY A 145 10.85 12.90 -5.65
N TRP A 146 10.35 11.76 -5.18
CA TRP A 146 9.56 10.85 -6.03
C TRP A 146 8.11 11.31 -6.19
N VAL A 147 7.44 11.72 -5.11
CA VAL A 147 6.00 12.05 -5.12
C VAL A 147 5.71 13.55 -5.12
N ALA A 148 6.65 14.37 -4.66
CA ALA A 148 6.54 15.81 -4.58
C ALA A 148 7.84 16.49 -5.06
N PRO A 149 8.25 16.32 -6.33
CA PRO A 149 9.55 16.74 -6.83
C PRO A 149 9.70 18.25 -6.89
N HIS A 150 8.61 19.01 -6.93
CA HIS A 150 8.60 20.44 -7.18
C HIS A 150 7.74 21.20 -6.16
N ALA A 151 8.07 22.47 -5.94
CA ALA A 151 7.32 23.35 -5.03
C ALA A 151 5.89 23.64 -5.51
N ASP A 152 5.62 23.45 -6.79
CA ASP A 152 4.30 23.54 -7.43
C ASP A 152 3.57 22.18 -7.54
N THR A 153 3.94 21.23 -6.68
CA THR A 153 3.21 19.96 -6.54
C THR A 153 1.99 20.16 -5.65
N VAL A 154 0.85 19.62 -6.07
CA VAL A 154 -0.39 19.56 -5.28
C VAL A 154 -0.79 18.11 -5.03
N LEU A 155 -1.27 17.82 -3.83
CA LEU A 155 -1.90 16.54 -3.51
C LEU A 155 -3.41 16.68 -3.71
N ILE A 156 -4.00 15.81 -4.54
CA ILE A 156 -5.44 15.82 -4.87
C ILE A 156 -6.12 14.61 -4.24
N GLU A 157 -7.15 14.85 -3.44
CA GLU A 157 -7.96 13.84 -2.77
C GLU A 157 -9.45 14.21 -2.84
N ASP A 158 -10.36 13.29 -2.55
CA ASP A 158 -11.77 13.53 -2.36
C ASP A 158 -12.08 13.84 -0.89
N ALA A 159 -12.67 15.01 -0.62
CA ALA A 159 -13.02 15.47 0.73
C ALA A 159 -11.89 15.19 1.78
N PRO A 160 -10.64 15.67 1.57
CA PRO A 160 -9.44 15.20 2.28
C PRO A 160 -9.57 15.27 3.80
N ARG A 161 -10.23 16.29 4.35
CA ARG A 161 -10.40 16.48 5.80
C ARG A 161 -11.37 15.48 6.44
N GLN A 162 -12.21 14.82 5.64
CA GLN A 162 -13.19 13.82 6.08
C GLN A 162 -12.67 12.40 5.96
N ARG A 163 -11.52 12.20 5.29
CA ARG A 163 -10.93 10.87 5.12
C ARG A 163 -10.27 10.38 6.41
N PRO A 164 -10.41 9.09 6.74
CA PRO A 164 -9.64 8.49 7.84
C PRO A 164 -8.12 8.65 7.68
N THR A 165 -7.67 8.84 6.43
CA THR A 165 -6.26 9.06 6.06
C THR A 165 -5.82 10.53 6.15
N TRP A 166 -6.67 11.44 6.64
CA TRP A 166 -6.29 12.84 6.83
C TRP A 166 -4.96 13.04 7.58
N PRO A 167 -4.62 12.25 8.61
CA PRO A 167 -3.32 12.39 9.29
C PRO A 167 -2.12 12.23 8.35
N ASP A 168 -2.21 11.34 7.35
CA ASP A 168 -1.17 11.17 6.32
C ASP A 168 -1.05 12.42 5.42
N LEU A 169 -2.19 13.00 5.05
CA LEU A 169 -2.24 14.22 4.23
C LEU A 169 -1.71 15.44 5.01
N ALA A 170 -2.00 15.50 6.31
CA ALA A 170 -1.46 16.51 7.21
C ALA A 170 0.06 16.38 7.35
N ALA A 171 0.57 15.15 7.43
CA ALA A 171 2.02 14.88 7.45
C ALA A 171 2.69 15.28 6.11
N ALA A 172 2.04 15.08 4.96
CA ALA A 172 2.54 15.57 3.67
C ALA A 172 2.69 17.09 3.66
N ARG A 173 1.70 17.80 4.18
CA ARG A 173 1.77 19.27 4.32
C ARG A 173 2.89 19.71 5.24
N HIS A 174 3.06 19.04 6.37
CA HIS A 174 4.05 19.38 7.37
C HIS A 174 5.48 19.12 6.87
N TRP A 175 5.76 17.90 6.48
CA TRP A 175 7.12 17.46 6.13
C TRP A 175 7.56 17.89 4.73
N TRP A 176 6.65 17.85 3.76
CA TRP A 176 6.99 18.00 2.36
C TRP A 176 6.48 19.31 1.75
N GLN A 177 5.80 20.13 2.55
CA GLN A 177 5.26 21.45 2.15
C GLN A 177 4.35 21.38 0.92
N VAL A 178 3.61 20.26 0.78
CA VAL A 178 2.69 20.02 -0.33
C VAL A 178 1.33 20.60 0.00
N ASP A 179 0.75 21.40 -0.89
CA ASP A 179 -0.65 21.82 -0.78
C ASP A 179 -1.58 20.62 -0.96
N VAL A 180 -2.62 20.52 -0.13
CA VAL A 180 -3.62 19.46 -0.19
C VAL A 180 -4.97 20.06 -0.51
N HIS A 181 -5.56 19.66 -1.64
CA HIS A 181 -6.85 20.14 -2.11
C HIS A 181 -7.86 19.02 -2.33
N ASP A 182 -9.13 19.34 -2.11
CA ASP A 182 -10.22 18.60 -2.73
C ASP A 182 -10.14 18.78 -4.24
N TRP A 183 -10.39 17.71 -5.00
CA TRP A 183 -10.41 17.80 -6.46
C TRP A 183 -11.43 18.82 -7.00
N ARG A 184 -12.46 19.17 -6.21
CA ARG A 184 -13.46 20.20 -6.53
C ARG A 184 -12.96 21.63 -6.36
N ASP A 185 -11.89 21.80 -5.57
CA ASP A 185 -11.30 23.12 -5.24
C ASP A 185 -10.21 23.52 -6.24
N VAL A 186 -9.96 22.72 -7.26
CA VAL A 186 -9.00 23.03 -8.32
C VAL A 186 -9.69 23.12 -9.68
N VAL A 187 -9.24 24.09 -10.48
CA VAL A 187 -9.81 24.37 -11.80
C VAL A 187 -8.73 24.19 -12.86
N PRO A 188 -9.01 23.47 -13.96
CA PRO A 188 -8.06 23.37 -15.06
C PRO A 188 -7.97 24.72 -15.78
N THR A 189 -6.74 25.25 -15.91
CA THR A 189 -6.47 26.52 -16.55
C THR A 189 -5.22 26.40 -17.40
N HIS A 190 -5.30 26.59 -18.70
CA HIS A 190 -4.18 26.46 -19.64
C HIS A 190 -3.46 25.11 -19.55
N GLY A 191 -4.17 24.03 -19.26
CA GLY A 191 -3.63 22.69 -19.15
C GLY A 191 -2.98 22.38 -17.78
N GLN A 192 -2.99 23.32 -16.83
CA GLN A 192 -2.52 23.18 -15.46
C GLN A 192 -3.69 23.12 -14.48
N LEU A 193 -3.44 22.75 -13.22
CA LEU A 193 -4.40 22.92 -12.14
C LEU A 193 -4.17 24.27 -11.45
N TRP A 194 -5.23 25.02 -11.22
CA TRP A 194 -5.21 26.26 -10.48
C TRP A 194 -6.15 26.21 -9.27
N SER A 195 -5.67 26.65 -8.13
CA SER A 195 -6.48 26.77 -6.92
C SER A 195 -6.82 28.23 -6.63
N PRO A 196 -8.12 28.60 -6.61
CA PRO A 196 -8.57 29.93 -6.17
C PRO A 196 -8.19 30.25 -4.74
N ALA A 197 -8.16 29.24 -3.86
CA ALA A 197 -7.89 29.40 -2.44
C ALA A 197 -6.44 29.80 -2.15
N THR A 198 -5.47 29.17 -2.83
CA THR A 198 -4.04 29.47 -2.67
C THR A 198 -3.52 30.47 -3.71
N ARG A 199 -4.28 30.76 -4.76
CA ARG A 199 -3.89 31.58 -5.93
C ARG A 199 -2.61 31.04 -6.61
N ARG A 200 -2.49 29.71 -6.67
CA ARG A 200 -1.32 29.03 -7.26
C ARG A 200 -1.72 28.15 -8.43
N HIS A 201 -0.82 28.09 -9.40
CA HIS A 201 -0.84 27.08 -10.46
C HIS A 201 0.04 25.90 -10.08
N TYR A 202 -0.39 24.70 -10.44
CA TYR A 202 0.31 23.46 -10.18
C TYR A 202 0.56 22.75 -11.51
N THR A 203 1.82 22.41 -11.74
CA THR A 203 2.26 21.63 -12.90
C THR A 203 2.51 20.18 -12.54
N HIS A 204 2.51 19.85 -11.25
CA HIS A 204 2.66 18.51 -10.73
C HIS A 204 1.52 18.17 -9.77
N ALA A 205 1.01 16.95 -9.88
CA ALA A 205 -0.03 16.47 -8.98
C ALA A 205 0.34 15.08 -8.42
N TRP A 206 0.18 14.96 -7.11
CA TRP A 206 0.21 13.68 -6.43
C TRP A 206 -1.21 13.21 -6.20
N ASN A 207 -1.56 12.09 -6.84
CA ASN A 207 -2.92 11.58 -6.79
C ASN A 207 -3.20 10.74 -5.54
N ARG A 208 -4.32 11.06 -4.90
CA ARG A 208 -4.95 10.25 -3.86
C ARG A 208 -6.43 10.01 -4.17
N LEU A 209 -6.91 10.49 -5.31
CA LEU A 209 -8.29 10.34 -5.76
C LEU A 209 -8.52 8.94 -6.35
N ILE A 210 -9.56 8.26 -5.86
CA ILE A 210 -10.05 6.99 -6.39
C ILE A 210 -11.35 7.27 -7.13
N LEU A 211 -11.33 7.26 -8.46
CA LEU A 211 -12.48 7.63 -9.28
C LEU A 211 -13.70 6.72 -9.05
N SER A 212 -13.45 5.42 -8.77
CA SER A 212 -14.53 4.46 -8.49
C SER A 212 -15.31 4.74 -7.20
N ASP A 213 -14.75 5.52 -6.27
CA ASP A 213 -15.43 5.90 -5.02
C ASP A 213 -16.41 7.05 -5.22
N LEU A 214 -16.26 7.78 -6.30
CA LEU A 214 -17.10 8.93 -6.59
C LEU A 214 -18.47 8.52 -7.12
N SER A 215 -19.49 9.34 -6.86
CA SER A 215 -20.77 9.22 -7.55
C SER A 215 -20.57 9.26 -9.07
N PRO A 216 -21.47 8.68 -9.89
CA PRO A 216 -21.35 8.75 -11.36
C PRO A 216 -21.22 10.17 -11.88
N PHE A 217 -21.92 11.14 -11.27
CA PHE A 217 -21.88 12.56 -11.63
C PHE A 217 -20.51 13.16 -11.28
N ASP A 218 -20.05 12.99 -10.04
CA ASP A 218 -18.76 13.49 -9.59
C ASP A 218 -17.60 12.86 -10.38
N ARG A 219 -17.70 11.57 -10.69
CA ARG A 219 -16.70 10.87 -11.51
C ARG A 219 -16.55 11.48 -12.88
N ALA A 220 -17.68 11.74 -13.57
CA ALA A 220 -17.67 12.36 -14.89
C ALA A 220 -17.03 13.77 -14.83
N HIS A 221 -17.35 14.54 -13.80
CA HIS A 221 -16.77 15.86 -13.58
C HIS A 221 -15.27 15.79 -13.25
N ALA A 222 -14.86 14.93 -12.32
CA ALA A 222 -13.45 14.72 -12.01
C ALA A 222 -12.65 14.31 -13.27
N GLN A 223 -13.18 13.39 -14.07
CA GLN A 223 -12.58 13.01 -15.34
C GLN A 223 -12.42 14.18 -16.29
N ALA A 224 -13.42 15.07 -16.40
CA ALA A 224 -13.32 16.26 -17.22
C ALA A 224 -12.22 17.22 -16.73
N VAL A 225 -12.09 17.42 -15.40
CA VAL A 225 -11.00 18.21 -14.79
C VAL A 225 -9.62 17.60 -15.12
N LEU A 226 -9.47 16.29 -14.94
CA LEU A 226 -8.22 15.58 -15.23
C LEU A 226 -7.85 15.70 -16.73
N MET A 227 -8.81 15.54 -17.62
CA MET A 227 -8.57 15.66 -19.08
C MET A 227 -8.16 17.06 -19.49
N ALA A 228 -8.75 18.08 -18.89
CA ALA A 228 -8.42 19.47 -19.19
C ALA A 228 -7.09 19.92 -18.57
N ALA A 229 -6.54 19.19 -17.59
CA ALA A 229 -5.25 19.41 -16.97
C ALA A 229 -4.13 18.57 -17.68
N ASP A 230 -4.08 18.63 -18.97
CA ASP A 230 -3.25 17.76 -19.85
C ASP A 230 -1.74 18.06 -19.79
N ARG A 231 -1.33 19.19 -19.18
CA ARG A 231 0.08 19.56 -18.94
C ARG A 231 0.54 19.27 -17.52
N VAL A 232 -0.31 18.67 -16.69
CA VAL A 232 0.07 18.28 -15.32
C VAL A 232 0.82 16.95 -15.36
N SER A 233 2.00 16.92 -14.74
CA SER A 233 2.72 15.68 -14.48
C SER A 233 2.12 15.00 -13.24
N TRP A 234 1.53 13.83 -13.44
CA TRP A 234 0.87 13.09 -12.37
C TRP A 234 1.77 12.03 -11.76
N HIS A 235 1.83 12.00 -10.44
CA HIS A 235 2.33 10.86 -9.68
C HIS A 235 1.15 9.96 -9.32
N SER A 236 1.17 8.72 -9.80
CA SER A 236 0.08 7.75 -9.65
C SER A 236 -1.25 8.29 -10.22
N HIS A 237 -1.26 8.62 -11.52
CA HIS A 237 -2.48 9.11 -12.18
C HIS A 237 -3.71 8.25 -11.86
N PRO A 238 -4.90 8.82 -11.57
CA PRO A 238 -6.08 8.09 -11.11
C PRO A 238 -6.49 6.90 -12.00
N ALA A 239 -6.29 7.02 -13.32
CA ALA A 239 -6.60 5.95 -14.28
C ALA A 239 -5.83 4.64 -14.02
N TRP A 240 -4.66 4.71 -13.39
CA TRP A 240 -3.88 3.52 -13.06
C TRP A 240 -4.48 2.70 -11.93
N TYR A 241 -5.20 3.32 -11.00
CA TYR A 241 -5.93 2.56 -9.99
C TYR A 241 -7.02 1.68 -10.61
N GLU A 242 -7.68 2.16 -11.68
CA GLU A 242 -8.65 1.36 -12.43
C GLU A 242 -7.98 0.27 -13.29
N GLY A 243 -6.73 0.49 -13.72
CA GLY A 243 -5.95 -0.45 -14.54
C GLY A 243 -5.21 -1.53 -13.75
N ILE A 244 -4.74 -1.20 -12.53
CA ILE A 244 -4.01 -2.12 -11.66
C ILE A 244 -4.63 -2.11 -10.27
N HIS A 245 -5.40 -3.13 -10.01
CA HIS A 245 -6.11 -3.37 -8.76
C HIS A 245 -6.08 -4.88 -8.42
N LYS A 246 -6.75 -5.31 -7.37
CA LYS A 246 -6.79 -6.73 -6.93
C LYS A 246 -7.08 -7.70 -8.07
N GLY A 247 -7.98 -7.35 -8.98
CA GLY A 247 -8.33 -8.17 -10.14
C GLY A 247 -7.16 -8.47 -11.08
N THR A 248 -6.10 -7.65 -11.05
CA THR A 248 -4.89 -7.91 -11.83
C THR A 248 -4.22 -9.22 -11.41
N LEU A 249 -4.31 -9.60 -10.13
CA LEU A 249 -3.76 -10.88 -9.65
C LEU A 249 -4.34 -12.09 -10.39
N ALA A 250 -5.62 -12.03 -10.81
CA ALA A 250 -6.26 -13.11 -11.56
C ALA A 250 -5.67 -13.31 -12.98
N SER A 251 -4.91 -12.36 -13.48
CA SER A 251 -4.26 -12.41 -14.79
C SER A 251 -2.77 -12.76 -14.72
N LEU A 252 -2.23 -12.96 -13.52
CA LEU A 252 -0.80 -13.20 -13.31
C LEU A 252 -0.49 -14.68 -13.14
N PRO A 253 0.69 -15.14 -13.56
CA PRO A 253 1.17 -16.52 -13.36
C PRO A 253 1.62 -16.72 -11.89
N LEU A 254 0.65 -16.81 -10.99
CA LEU A 254 0.90 -17.03 -9.56
C LEU A 254 1.22 -18.50 -9.27
N ALA A 255 1.84 -18.76 -8.11
CA ALA A 255 2.03 -20.12 -7.63
C ALA A 255 0.67 -20.76 -7.27
N PRO A 256 0.52 -22.10 -7.34
CA PRO A 256 -0.76 -22.76 -7.09
C PRO A 256 -1.41 -22.41 -5.74
N HIS A 257 -0.61 -22.24 -4.68
CA HIS A 257 -1.12 -21.84 -3.37
C HIS A 257 -1.59 -20.37 -3.31
N GLU A 258 -1.18 -19.55 -4.28
CA GLU A 258 -1.58 -18.14 -4.43
C GLU A 258 -2.69 -17.96 -5.48
N ALA A 259 -3.24 -19.07 -6.00
CA ALA A 259 -4.19 -19.04 -7.11
C ALA A 259 -5.29 -18.00 -6.88
N CYS A 260 -5.47 -17.15 -7.88
CA CYS A 260 -6.43 -16.06 -7.90
C CYS A 260 -7.14 -16.09 -9.26
N HIS A 261 -8.46 -16.03 -9.28
CA HIS A 261 -9.27 -16.12 -10.48
C HIS A 261 -10.39 -15.08 -10.44
N TRP A 262 -10.83 -14.62 -11.59
CA TRP A 262 -12.16 -14.04 -11.68
C TRP A 262 -13.17 -15.09 -11.28
N ILE A 263 -14.23 -14.70 -10.56
CA ILE A 263 -15.17 -15.68 -9.99
C ILE A 263 -15.79 -16.58 -11.05
N GLU A 264 -16.15 -16.00 -12.19
CA GLU A 264 -16.76 -16.73 -13.31
C GLU A 264 -15.81 -17.69 -14.02
N ASP A 265 -14.49 -17.45 -13.98
CA ASP A 265 -13.45 -18.28 -14.59
C ASP A 265 -12.80 -19.24 -13.57
N SER A 266 -13.28 -19.26 -12.34
CA SER A 266 -12.67 -20.02 -11.26
C SER A 266 -13.04 -21.51 -11.31
N PRO A 267 -12.14 -22.40 -10.84
CA PRO A 267 -12.50 -23.80 -10.59
C PRO A 267 -13.68 -23.93 -9.63
N LEU A 268 -13.83 -22.98 -8.72
CA LEU A 268 -14.94 -22.92 -7.76
C LEU A 268 -16.29 -22.77 -8.47
N CYS A 269 -16.39 -21.91 -9.49
CA CYS A 269 -17.59 -21.78 -10.30
C CYS A 269 -17.91 -23.09 -11.05
N ALA A 270 -16.90 -23.74 -11.61
CA ALA A 270 -17.06 -24.99 -12.36
C ALA A 270 -17.59 -26.16 -11.50
N THR A 271 -17.34 -26.15 -10.18
CA THR A 271 -17.82 -27.17 -9.23
C THR A 271 -19.14 -26.79 -8.54
N GLY A 272 -19.81 -25.71 -8.98
CA GLY A 272 -21.01 -25.21 -8.31
C GLY A 272 -20.75 -24.66 -6.91
N TYR A 273 -19.55 -24.13 -6.68
CA TYR A 273 -19.12 -23.52 -5.41
C TYR A 273 -19.02 -24.50 -4.23
N THR A 274 -18.84 -25.81 -4.46
CA THR A 274 -18.84 -26.82 -3.39
C THR A 274 -17.75 -26.60 -2.30
N ASP A 275 -16.63 -26.02 -2.65
CA ASP A 275 -15.50 -25.77 -1.73
C ASP A 275 -15.34 -24.27 -1.34
N ALA A 276 -16.44 -23.53 -1.34
CA ALA A 276 -16.46 -22.10 -1.11
C ALA A 276 -15.69 -21.66 0.17
N ALA A 277 -15.78 -22.44 1.25
CA ALA A 277 -15.11 -22.13 2.52
C ALA A 277 -13.57 -22.09 2.46
N HIS A 278 -12.98 -22.68 1.42
CA HIS A 278 -11.51 -22.64 1.20
C HIS A 278 -11.05 -21.42 0.40
N TRP A 279 -11.98 -20.55 0.06
CA TRP A 279 -11.71 -19.36 -0.75
C TRP A 279 -12.01 -18.07 0.01
N VAL A 280 -11.44 -17.01 -0.50
CA VAL A 280 -11.76 -15.64 -0.12
C VAL A 280 -12.27 -14.95 -1.38
N ALA A 281 -13.46 -14.33 -1.31
CA ALA A 281 -13.94 -13.50 -2.40
C ALA A 281 -13.67 -12.02 -2.09
N LYS A 282 -13.20 -11.28 -3.09
CA LYS A 282 -12.82 -9.87 -2.96
C LYS A 282 -13.41 -9.07 -4.12
N SER A 283 -14.01 -7.92 -3.82
CA SER A 283 -14.32 -6.95 -4.86
C SER A 283 -13.03 -6.45 -5.50
N ALA A 284 -12.93 -6.51 -6.82
CA ALA A 284 -11.72 -6.15 -7.56
C ALA A 284 -11.32 -4.68 -7.37
N GLY A 285 -12.30 -3.76 -7.37
CA GLY A 285 -12.09 -2.32 -7.15
C GLY A 285 -12.24 -1.88 -5.70
N GLY A 286 -12.58 -2.78 -4.75
CA GLY A 286 -12.76 -2.43 -3.34
C GLY A 286 -11.42 -2.11 -2.66
N HIS A 287 -11.47 -1.31 -1.59
CA HIS A 287 -10.32 -0.98 -0.75
C HIS A 287 -10.69 -1.01 0.73
N SER A 288 -9.70 -0.96 1.62
CA SER A 288 -9.89 -0.90 3.08
C SER A 288 -10.79 -2.00 3.65
N GLY A 289 -10.77 -3.20 3.05
CA GLY A 289 -11.59 -4.33 3.46
C GLY A 289 -13.04 -4.30 2.99
N SER A 290 -13.46 -3.29 2.21
CA SER A 290 -14.78 -3.29 1.57
C SER A 290 -14.86 -4.39 0.53
N GLY A 291 -15.99 -5.12 0.49
CA GLY A 291 -16.19 -6.21 -0.44
C GLY A 291 -15.23 -7.39 -0.20
N LEU A 292 -15.03 -7.80 1.06
CA LEU A 292 -14.27 -8.97 1.47
C LEU A 292 -15.22 -10.01 2.10
N LEU A 293 -15.28 -11.19 1.50
CA LEU A 293 -15.97 -12.36 2.05
C LEU A 293 -14.93 -13.42 2.42
N LEU A 294 -14.83 -13.71 3.71
CA LEU A 294 -13.94 -14.77 4.23
C LEU A 294 -14.75 -16.07 4.35
N ALA A 295 -14.30 -17.15 3.71
CA ALA A 295 -15.01 -18.41 3.69
C ALA A 295 -16.50 -18.23 3.30
N PRO A 296 -16.78 -17.67 2.10
CA PRO A 296 -18.13 -17.38 1.66
C PRO A 296 -18.98 -18.64 1.55
N THR A 297 -20.29 -18.50 1.70
CA THR A 297 -21.23 -19.56 1.37
C THR A 297 -21.49 -19.62 -0.14
N VAL A 298 -22.10 -20.71 -0.60
CA VAL A 298 -22.53 -20.86 -2.01
C VAL A 298 -23.49 -19.75 -2.39
N GLU A 299 -24.47 -19.47 -1.53
CA GLU A 299 -25.50 -18.46 -1.75
C GLU A 299 -24.89 -17.05 -1.83
N GLU A 300 -23.93 -16.73 -0.97
CA GLU A 300 -23.21 -15.45 -1.01
C GLU A 300 -22.48 -15.27 -2.34
N LEU A 301 -21.79 -16.31 -2.83
CA LEU A 301 -21.08 -16.25 -4.10
C LEU A 301 -22.03 -16.11 -5.30
N GLN A 302 -23.16 -16.83 -5.28
CA GLN A 302 -24.17 -16.76 -6.34
C GLN A 302 -24.89 -15.41 -6.39
N ALA A 303 -24.98 -14.72 -5.25
CA ALA A 303 -25.59 -13.40 -5.16
C ALA A 303 -24.67 -12.26 -5.60
N LEU A 304 -23.38 -12.52 -5.87
CA LEU A 304 -22.43 -11.47 -6.28
C LEU A 304 -22.79 -10.92 -7.66
N PRO A 305 -22.82 -9.58 -7.81
CA PRO A 305 -23.18 -8.96 -9.08
C PRO A 305 -22.05 -9.13 -10.10
N THR A 306 -22.44 -9.41 -11.31
CA THR A 306 -21.75 -9.23 -12.58
C THR A 306 -20.31 -9.72 -12.72
N PRO A 307 -19.97 -10.29 -13.91
CA PRO A 307 -18.61 -10.75 -14.23
C PRO A 307 -17.57 -9.62 -14.11
N ARG A 308 -16.32 -10.00 -13.83
CA ARG A 308 -15.16 -9.11 -13.74
C ARG A 308 -15.23 -8.02 -12.64
N GLN A 309 -16.08 -8.20 -11.64
CA GLN A 309 -16.11 -7.34 -10.46
C GLN A 309 -15.59 -8.01 -9.19
N TRP A 310 -15.56 -9.35 -9.18
CA TRP A 310 -15.10 -10.13 -8.05
C TRP A 310 -14.05 -11.15 -8.45
N ILE A 311 -13.05 -11.26 -7.60
CA ILE A 311 -12.05 -12.33 -7.67
C ILE A 311 -12.25 -13.28 -6.51
N VAL A 312 -11.87 -14.53 -6.71
CA VAL A 312 -11.70 -15.53 -5.66
C VAL A 312 -10.23 -15.90 -5.57
N GLN A 313 -9.74 -16.03 -4.37
CA GLN A 313 -8.36 -16.37 -4.07
C GLN A 313 -8.34 -17.48 -3.03
N ASN A 314 -7.36 -18.40 -3.10
CA ASN A 314 -7.18 -19.40 -2.07
C ASN A 314 -7.07 -18.75 -0.69
N ARG A 315 -7.79 -19.29 0.29
CA ARG A 315 -7.71 -18.85 1.68
C ARG A 315 -6.42 -19.35 2.29
N PHE A 316 -5.50 -18.44 2.60
CA PHE A 316 -4.24 -18.81 3.21
C PHE A 316 -4.41 -19.23 4.67
N ARG A 317 -3.64 -20.24 5.10
CA ARG A 317 -3.31 -20.42 6.52
C ARG A 317 -2.19 -19.47 6.86
N GLN A 318 -2.55 -18.36 7.50
CA GLN A 318 -1.54 -17.40 7.93
C GLN A 318 -0.70 -17.97 9.07
N ARG A 319 0.60 -17.69 9.02
CA ARG A 319 1.55 -18.01 10.05
C ARG A 319 1.70 -16.83 11.00
N PRO A 320 1.56 -17.02 12.32
CA PRO A 320 1.93 -16.00 13.28
C PRO A 320 3.42 -15.65 13.15
N ILE A 321 3.73 -14.35 13.17
CA ILE A 321 5.10 -13.83 13.13
C ILE A 321 5.60 -13.41 14.50
N GLY A 322 4.75 -13.44 15.52
CA GLY A 322 5.07 -13.09 16.88
C GLY A 322 3.90 -13.34 17.83
N ARG A 323 3.97 -12.71 18.98
CA ARG A 323 2.91 -12.70 19.97
C ARG A 323 2.56 -11.28 20.37
N HIS A 324 1.29 -11.05 20.63
CA HIS A 324 0.80 -9.79 21.15
C HIS A 324 1.43 -9.52 22.53
N PRO A 325 2.07 -8.35 22.75
CA PRO A 325 2.90 -8.12 23.94
C PRO A 325 2.13 -8.15 25.25
N VAL A 326 0.83 -7.82 25.23
CA VAL A 326 -0.02 -7.77 26.43
C VAL A 326 -0.80 -9.06 26.63
N THR A 327 -1.46 -9.58 25.58
CA THR A 327 -2.37 -10.72 25.69
C THR A 327 -1.71 -12.07 25.44
N GLY A 328 -0.50 -12.10 24.87
CA GLY A 328 0.20 -13.33 24.46
C GLY A 328 -0.43 -14.07 23.28
N GLN A 329 -1.52 -13.55 22.70
CA GLN A 329 -2.18 -14.14 21.54
C GLN A 329 -1.24 -14.16 20.32
N PRO A 330 -1.46 -15.08 19.37
CA PRO A 330 -0.75 -15.05 18.10
C PRO A 330 -0.91 -13.69 17.42
N LEU A 331 0.19 -13.15 16.88
CA LEU A 331 0.21 -11.92 16.13
C LEU A 331 0.56 -12.22 14.67
N PHE A 332 -0.34 -11.89 13.79
CA PHE A 332 -0.21 -12.07 12.36
C PHE A 332 0.28 -10.79 11.71
N GLY A 333 1.05 -10.94 10.64
CA GLY A 333 1.56 -9.82 9.87
C GLY A 333 1.09 -9.87 8.42
N GLU A 334 0.76 -8.71 7.89
CA GLU A 334 0.62 -8.49 6.46
C GLU A 334 1.66 -7.44 6.06
N LEU A 335 2.52 -7.80 5.13
CA LEU A 335 3.61 -6.95 4.67
C LEU A 335 3.17 -6.17 3.44
N ARG A 336 3.20 -4.85 3.54
CA ARG A 336 3.04 -3.94 2.40
C ARG A 336 4.41 -3.50 1.87
N CYS A 337 4.63 -3.76 0.59
CA CYS A 337 5.73 -3.21 -0.18
C CYS A 337 5.21 -2.01 -0.97
N MET A 338 5.74 -0.83 -0.71
CA MET A 338 5.55 0.32 -1.59
C MET A 338 6.65 0.30 -2.64
N LEU A 339 6.28 0.07 -3.90
CA LEU A 339 7.22 -0.09 -5.00
C LEU A 339 7.19 1.13 -5.91
N GLY A 340 8.32 1.81 -6.05
CA GLY A 340 8.50 2.91 -6.99
C GLY A 340 8.88 2.38 -8.38
N LEU A 341 8.21 2.92 -9.40
CA LEU A 341 8.41 2.57 -10.81
C LEU A 341 8.69 3.83 -11.61
N ARG A 342 9.79 3.85 -12.37
CA ARG A 342 10.07 4.87 -13.39
C ARG A 342 10.59 4.23 -14.65
N GLU A 343 10.19 4.77 -15.78
CA GLU A 343 10.66 4.33 -17.06
C GLU A 343 12.19 4.43 -17.15
N GLY A 344 12.85 3.37 -17.63
CA GLY A 344 14.30 3.33 -17.74
C GLY A 344 15.07 3.15 -16.43
N GLN A 345 14.38 3.02 -15.30
CA GLN A 345 15.00 2.78 -14.00
C GLN A 345 14.60 1.42 -13.44
N ALA A 346 15.50 0.80 -12.67
CA ALA A 346 15.16 -0.39 -11.91
C ALA A 346 14.08 -0.04 -10.87
N PRO A 347 13.08 -0.91 -10.67
CA PRO A 347 12.12 -0.74 -9.58
C PRO A 347 12.85 -0.71 -8.23
N TRP A 348 12.42 0.16 -7.31
CA TRP A 348 12.96 0.23 -5.96
C TRP A 348 11.84 0.14 -4.92
N VAL A 349 12.15 -0.47 -3.81
CA VAL A 349 11.20 -0.54 -2.70
C VAL A 349 11.30 0.73 -1.88
N MET A 350 10.26 1.54 -1.94
CA MET A 350 10.16 2.82 -1.22
C MET A 350 10.06 2.61 0.29
N ALA A 351 9.29 1.61 0.70
CA ALA A 351 9.14 1.25 2.11
C ALA A 351 8.65 -0.19 2.27
N TRP A 352 9.13 -0.85 3.32
CA TRP A 352 8.61 -2.09 3.85
C TRP A 352 7.77 -1.78 5.09
N ILE A 353 6.48 -2.06 5.04
CA ILE A 353 5.55 -1.79 6.13
C ILE A 353 4.91 -3.10 6.56
N LEU A 354 4.89 -3.33 7.86
CA LEU A 354 4.23 -4.46 8.46
C LEU A 354 2.94 -4.00 9.15
N ARG A 355 1.83 -4.63 8.82
CA ARG A 355 0.54 -4.43 9.48
C ARG A 355 0.27 -5.61 10.39
N LEU A 356 0.13 -5.37 11.68
CA LEU A 356 0.00 -6.37 12.74
C LEU A 356 -1.45 -6.47 13.21
N SER A 357 -1.95 -7.69 13.34
CA SER A 357 -3.28 -7.96 13.90
C SER A 357 -3.34 -9.32 14.60
N THR A 358 -4.22 -9.47 15.57
CA THR A 358 -4.46 -10.73 16.29
C THR A 358 -5.44 -11.66 15.56
N ASN A 359 -6.17 -11.16 14.57
CA ASN A 359 -7.17 -11.91 13.80
C ASN A 359 -6.76 -12.24 12.36
N GLY A 360 -5.55 -11.87 11.96
CA GLY A 360 -5.05 -12.09 10.59
C GLY A 360 -5.65 -11.17 9.53
N ILE A 361 -6.48 -10.18 9.89
CA ILE A 361 -7.07 -9.21 8.98
C ILE A 361 -6.43 -7.85 9.24
N ALA A 362 -5.55 -7.45 8.36
CA ALA A 362 -4.77 -6.23 8.50
C ALA A 362 -5.50 -4.96 7.99
N THR A 363 -6.78 -4.80 8.31
CA THR A 363 -7.54 -3.59 8.00
C THR A 363 -7.33 -2.54 9.08
N LEU A 364 -6.78 -1.38 8.70
CA LEU A 364 -6.50 -0.28 9.62
C LEU A 364 -7.65 0.74 9.72
N THR A 365 -8.66 0.62 8.86
CA THR A 365 -9.79 1.55 8.83
C THR A 365 -10.93 1.05 9.69
N GLY A 366 -11.40 1.92 10.60
CA GLY A 366 -12.60 1.67 11.41
C GLY A 366 -12.41 0.81 12.67
N ARG A 367 -11.19 0.41 13.01
CA ARG A 367 -10.88 -0.30 14.26
C ARG A 367 -9.90 0.51 15.09
N ASP A 368 -10.15 0.58 16.38
CA ASP A 368 -9.11 0.97 17.32
C ASP A 368 -8.15 -0.21 17.47
N SER A 369 -6.91 -0.04 16.99
CA SER A 369 -5.86 -1.05 17.19
C SER A 369 -5.61 -1.23 18.67
N GLN A 370 -5.51 -2.48 19.10
CA GLN A 370 -5.04 -2.78 20.45
C GLN A 370 -3.53 -2.49 20.53
N PRO A 371 -2.98 -2.18 21.71
CA PRO A 371 -1.54 -2.08 21.89
C PRO A 371 -0.85 -3.32 21.28
N GLY A 372 0.16 -3.13 20.44
CA GLY A 372 0.81 -4.21 19.71
C GLY A 372 0.27 -4.48 18.30
N GLU A 373 -0.94 -4.05 17.99
CA GLU A 373 -1.50 -4.07 16.63
C GLU A 373 -1.22 -2.77 15.88
N GLY A 374 -1.50 -2.74 14.58
CA GLY A 374 -1.34 -1.56 13.74
C GLY A 374 -0.16 -1.63 12.78
N MET A 375 0.23 -0.48 12.25
CA MET A 375 1.33 -0.38 11.28
C MET A 375 2.67 -0.18 11.98
N THR A 376 3.70 -0.80 11.43
CA THR A 376 5.09 -0.54 11.78
C THR A 376 5.99 -0.65 10.56
N MET A 377 7.22 -0.12 10.66
CA MET A 377 8.25 -0.32 9.65
C MET A 377 8.91 -1.69 9.85
N LEU A 378 9.28 -2.31 8.73
CA LEU A 378 10.18 -3.46 8.70
C LEU A 378 11.55 -3.00 8.22
N TYR A 379 12.56 -3.21 9.06
CA TYR A 379 13.95 -2.82 8.79
C TYR A 379 14.79 -4.02 8.40
N PHE A 380 15.76 -3.75 7.55
CA PHE A 380 16.83 -4.68 7.21
C PHE A 380 18.17 -4.02 7.47
N GLU A 381 19.13 -4.80 7.91
CA GLU A 381 20.51 -4.33 8.01
C GLU A 381 21.07 -4.11 6.61
N GLU A 382 21.78 -3.01 6.41
CA GLU A 382 22.51 -2.75 5.18
C GLU A 382 23.62 -3.79 5.04
N GLU A 383 23.65 -4.50 3.92
CA GLU A 383 24.74 -5.42 3.67
C GLU A 383 26.04 -4.62 3.44
N PRO A 384 27.15 -5.01 4.06
CA PRO A 384 28.42 -4.35 3.79
C PRO A 384 28.77 -4.47 2.30
N ALA A 385 29.20 -3.34 1.74
CA ALA A 385 29.54 -3.24 0.31
C ALA A 385 30.69 -4.15 -0.13
#